data_1865fce08bf518f8bfe582f530c9472d
#
_entry.id   1865fce08bf518f8bfe582f530c9472d
#
_cell.length_a   1.000
_cell.length_b   1.000
_cell.length_c   1.000
_cell.angle_alpha   90.00
_cell.angle_beta   90.00
_cell.angle_gamma   90.00
#
_symmetry.space_group_name_H-M   'P 1'
#
loop_
_entity.id
_entity.type
_entity.pdbx_description
1 polymer ?
#
loop_
_entity_poly.entity_id
_entity_poly.type
_entity_poly.pdbx_seq_one_letter_code
_entity_poly.pdbx_strand_id
1 'polypeptide(L)'
;MVARIRDRSWTEFVAWCQARRLRPLPAHPWTLATYARWCETRLRYPVIARRVKDIARAHLLNAVPSPHRHPTVTRTLRAIERRDRTRDRRAALFVADDPTKPAGRAERAPKKRSPRAVLT
;
A
#
# COMPACT_ATOMS: atom_id res chain seq x y z
N MET A 1 20.84 5.64 -18.53
CA MET A 1 20.95 4.48 -17.67
C MET A 1 20.07 4.66 -16.44
N VAL A 2 19.39 3.61 -16.05
CA VAL A 2 18.51 3.67 -14.87
C VAL A 2 19.36 3.72 -13.60
N ALA A 3 19.03 4.61 -12.67
CA ALA A 3 19.73 4.68 -11.41
C ALA A 3 19.57 3.36 -10.66
N ARG A 4 20.64 2.94 -10.02
CA ARG A 4 20.60 1.68 -9.29
C ARG A 4 19.75 1.84 -8.02
N ILE A 5 18.65 1.11 -7.99
CA ILE A 5 17.73 1.13 -6.87
C ILE A 5 17.75 -0.25 -6.24
N ARG A 6 18.21 -0.32 -5.01
CA ARG A 6 18.27 -1.60 -4.27
C ARG A 6 17.03 -1.80 -3.43
N ASP A 7 16.00 -1.14 -3.78
CA ASP A 7 14.76 -1.16 -3.05
C ASP A 7 13.95 -2.37 -3.48
N ARG A 8 13.58 -3.20 -2.54
CA ARG A 8 12.77 -4.37 -2.80
C ARG A 8 11.42 -3.99 -3.41
N SER A 9 10.84 -2.89 -2.93
CA SER A 9 9.58 -2.41 -3.48
C SER A 9 9.68 -2.13 -4.96
N TRP A 10 10.77 -1.48 -5.36
CA TRP A 10 10.99 -1.16 -6.77
C TRP A 10 11.21 -2.41 -7.60
N THR A 11 12.02 -3.33 -7.10
CA THR A 11 12.32 -4.56 -7.80
C THR A 11 11.05 -5.38 -8.04
N GLU A 12 10.19 -5.46 -7.03
CA GLU A 12 8.95 -6.21 -7.16
C GLU A 12 8.00 -5.54 -8.12
N PHE A 13 7.94 -4.20 -8.12
CA PHE A 13 7.12 -3.48 -9.07
C PHE A 13 7.58 -3.71 -10.50
N VAL A 14 8.88 -3.67 -10.74
CA VAL A 14 9.44 -3.91 -12.07
C VAL A 14 9.05 -5.31 -12.55
N ALA A 15 9.21 -6.32 -11.68
CA ALA A 15 8.87 -7.68 -12.05
C ALA A 15 7.38 -7.82 -12.35
N TRP A 16 6.53 -7.17 -11.55
CA TRP A 16 5.09 -7.19 -11.78
C TRP A 16 4.74 -6.58 -13.13
N CYS A 17 5.37 -5.46 -13.47
CA CYS A 17 5.14 -4.78 -14.74
C CYS A 17 5.63 -5.65 -15.90
N GLN A 18 6.82 -6.22 -15.79
CA GLN A 18 7.38 -7.03 -16.86
C GLN A 18 6.52 -8.24 -17.18
N ALA A 19 5.97 -8.87 -16.14
CA ALA A 19 5.11 -10.02 -16.31
C ALA A 19 3.84 -9.65 -17.09
N ARG A 20 3.45 -8.39 -17.09
CA ARG A 20 2.23 -7.90 -17.74
C ARG A 20 2.52 -7.02 -18.95
N ARG A 21 3.78 -6.94 -19.34
CA ARG A 21 4.23 -6.14 -20.48
C ARG A 21 3.86 -4.67 -20.31
N LEU A 22 3.98 -4.18 -19.09
CA LEU A 22 3.76 -2.79 -18.76
C LEU A 22 5.10 -2.11 -18.49
N ARG A 23 5.15 -0.80 -18.77
CA ARG A 23 6.37 -0.02 -18.57
C ARG A 23 6.46 0.42 -17.12
N PRO A 24 7.53 0.06 -16.39
CA PRO A 24 7.67 0.50 -15.01
C PRO A 24 8.27 1.90 -14.86
N LEU A 25 8.96 2.41 -15.88
CA LEU A 25 9.67 3.69 -15.78
C LEU A 25 9.66 4.42 -17.10
N PRO A 26 8.94 5.52 -17.26
CA PRO A 26 7.96 6.03 -16.31
C PRO A 26 6.68 5.19 -16.33
N ALA A 27 6.12 4.96 -15.16
CA ALA A 27 4.90 4.19 -15.05
C ALA A 27 3.70 5.10 -15.37
N HIS A 28 2.75 4.55 -16.09
CA HIS A 28 1.48 5.23 -16.31
C HIS A 28 0.69 5.28 -15.00
N PRO A 29 -0.08 6.36 -14.72
CA PRO A 29 -0.88 6.39 -13.49
C PRO A 29 -1.78 5.18 -13.34
N TRP A 30 -2.40 4.73 -14.41
CA TRP A 30 -3.23 3.53 -14.35
C TRP A 30 -2.42 2.30 -13.92
N THR A 31 -1.19 2.18 -14.41
CA THR A 31 -0.32 1.06 -14.05
C THR A 31 -0.04 1.05 -12.55
N LEU A 32 0.28 2.22 -11.99
CA LEU A 32 0.56 2.30 -10.56
C LEU A 32 -0.70 2.04 -9.73
N ALA A 33 -1.85 2.56 -10.15
CA ALA A 33 -3.10 2.32 -9.45
C ALA A 33 -3.46 0.83 -9.48
N THR A 34 -3.29 0.18 -10.63
CA THR A 34 -3.57 -1.25 -10.75
C THR A 34 -2.64 -2.07 -9.87
N TYR A 35 -1.38 -1.67 -9.81
CA TYR A 35 -0.42 -2.36 -8.94
C TYR A 35 -0.84 -2.24 -7.48
N ALA A 36 -1.25 -1.04 -7.05
CA ALA A 36 -1.70 -0.84 -5.68
C ALA A 36 -2.89 -1.75 -5.35
N ARG A 37 -3.85 -1.85 -6.27
CA ARG A 37 -5.00 -2.73 -6.10
C ARG A 37 -4.57 -4.21 -6.01
N TRP A 38 -3.62 -4.57 -6.83
CA TRP A 38 -3.08 -5.93 -6.78
C TRP A 38 -2.42 -6.22 -5.42
N CYS A 39 -1.70 -5.24 -4.90
CA CYS A 39 -1.04 -5.38 -3.60
C CYS A 39 -2.06 -5.54 -2.47
N GLU A 40 -3.23 -4.93 -2.62
CA GLU A 40 -4.26 -4.98 -1.58
C GLU A 40 -4.67 -6.39 -1.23
N THR A 41 -4.50 -7.34 -2.14
CA THR A 41 -4.85 -8.74 -1.86
C THR A 41 -3.94 -9.38 -0.82
N ARG A 42 -2.78 -8.79 -0.56
CA ARG A 42 -1.80 -9.39 0.34
C ARG A 42 -1.24 -8.45 1.38
N LEU A 43 -1.36 -7.15 1.17
CA LEU A 43 -0.71 -6.16 2.01
C LEU A 43 -1.73 -5.20 2.58
N ARG A 44 -1.38 -4.63 3.73
CA ARG A 44 -2.20 -3.60 4.37
C ARG A 44 -1.85 -2.24 3.78
N TYR A 45 -2.78 -1.29 3.95
CA TYR A 45 -2.62 0.03 3.36
C TYR A 45 -1.28 0.72 3.69
N PRO A 46 -0.79 0.73 4.95
CA PRO A 46 0.47 1.42 5.24
C PRO A 46 1.63 0.91 4.41
N VAL A 47 1.67 -0.40 4.16
CA VAL A 47 2.73 -0.99 3.34
C VAL A 47 2.57 -0.60 1.89
N ILE A 48 1.32 -0.60 1.40
CA ILE A 48 1.05 -0.21 0.01
C ILE A 48 1.43 1.25 -0.22
N ALA A 49 1.07 2.13 0.72
CA ALA A 49 1.40 3.54 0.62
C ALA A 49 2.91 3.75 0.58
N ARG A 50 3.65 2.99 1.38
CA ARG A 50 5.10 3.07 1.36
C ARG A 50 5.66 2.59 0.03
N ARG A 51 5.13 1.51 -0.52
CA ARG A 51 5.58 1.01 -1.82
C ARG A 51 5.37 2.04 -2.92
N VAL A 52 4.24 2.72 -2.90
CA VAL A 52 3.97 3.78 -3.87
C VAL A 52 4.99 4.91 -3.75
N LYS A 53 5.34 5.29 -2.53
CA LYS A 53 6.37 6.31 -2.31
C LYS A 53 7.74 5.84 -2.81
N ASP A 54 8.08 4.59 -2.61
CA ASP A 54 9.34 4.05 -3.09
C ASP A 54 9.39 4.06 -4.61
N ILE A 55 8.28 3.74 -5.26
CA ILE A 55 8.18 3.78 -6.72
C ILE A 55 8.32 5.22 -7.22
N ALA A 56 7.67 6.17 -6.52
CA ALA A 56 7.79 7.58 -6.85
C ALA A 56 9.24 8.04 -6.75
N ARG A 57 9.93 7.59 -5.70
CA ARG A 57 11.33 7.93 -5.50
C ARG A 57 12.20 7.41 -6.64
N ALA A 58 11.93 6.20 -7.12
CA ALA A 58 12.66 5.65 -8.24
C ALA A 58 12.50 6.52 -9.49
N HIS A 59 11.30 7.05 -9.70
CA HIS A 59 11.07 7.96 -10.83
C HIS A 59 11.88 9.23 -10.67
N LEU A 60 11.88 9.82 -9.47
CA LEU A 60 12.64 11.03 -9.22
C LEU A 60 14.13 10.81 -9.44
N LEU A 61 14.65 9.68 -8.98
CA LEU A 61 16.07 9.39 -9.11
C LEU A 61 16.47 9.18 -10.57
N ASN A 62 15.53 8.86 -11.43
CA ASN A 62 15.78 8.68 -12.85
C ASN A 62 15.32 9.89 -13.67
N ALA A 63 14.97 10.98 -13.00
CA ALA A 63 14.61 12.25 -13.65
C ALA A 63 13.44 12.11 -14.63
N VAL A 64 12.46 11.27 -14.27
CA VAL A 64 11.24 11.13 -15.08
C VAL A 64 10.03 11.45 -14.22
N PRO A 65 8.92 11.88 -14.85
CA PRO A 65 7.72 12.21 -14.09
C PRO A 65 7.18 11.01 -13.34
N SER A 66 6.77 11.24 -12.11
CA SER A 66 6.18 10.17 -11.29
C SER A 66 4.66 10.29 -11.32
N PRO A 67 3.95 9.17 -11.47
CA PRO A 67 2.49 9.20 -11.53
C PRO A 67 1.81 9.23 -10.17
N HIS A 68 2.56 9.26 -9.09
CA HIS A 68 1.99 9.02 -7.76
C HIS A 68 0.97 10.08 -7.32
N ARG A 69 1.04 11.29 -7.85
CA ARG A 69 0.09 12.37 -7.51
C ARG A 69 -1.09 12.46 -8.45
N HIS A 70 -1.13 11.64 -9.45
CA HIS A 70 -2.26 11.65 -10.38
C HIS A 70 -3.55 11.26 -9.64
N PRO A 71 -4.68 11.91 -9.97
CA PRO A 71 -5.95 11.61 -9.27
C PRO A 71 -6.33 10.14 -9.29
N THR A 72 -6.03 9.43 -10.37
CA THR A 72 -6.31 8.00 -10.44
C THR A 72 -5.62 7.25 -9.32
N VAL A 73 -4.35 7.58 -9.06
CA VAL A 73 -3.57 6.92 -8.01
C VAL A 73 -4.05 7.34 -6.63
N THR A 74 -4.25 8.65 -6.42
CA THR A 74 -4.66 9.12 -5.09
C THR A 74 -6.04 8.60 -4.71
N ARG A 75 -6.97 8.55 -5.65
CA ARG A 75 -8.30 8.00 -5.37
C ARG A 75 -8.23 6.52 -5.05
N THR A 76 -7.40 5.79 -5.80
CA THR A 76 -7.23 4.36 -5.56
C THR A 76 -6.68 4.12 -4.16
N LEU A 77 -5.66 4.88 -3.76
CA LEU A 77 -5.08 4.72 -2.44
C LEU A 77 -6.07 5.07 -1.33
N ARG A 78 -6.88 6.10 -1.52
CA ARG A 78 -7.91 6.45 -0.54
C ARG A 78 -8.93 5.33 -0.39
N ALA A 79 -9.32 4.72 -1.50
CA ALA A 79 -10.27 3.62 -1.46
C ALA A 79 -9.67 2.42 -0.73
N ILE A 80 -8.40 2.13 -0.98
CA ILE A 80 -7.71 1.04 -0.29
C ILE A 80 -7.64 1.33 1.21
N GLU A 81 -7.33 2.56 1.56
CA GLU A 81 -7.26 2.97 2.97
C GLU A 81 -8.60 2.79 3.67
N ARG A 82 -9.69 3.19 3.01
CA ARG A 82 -11.02 3.02 3.61
C ARG A 82 -11.37 1.56 3.82
N ARG A 83 -11.06 0.72 2.85
CA ARG A 83 -11.33 -0.72 2.98
C ARG A 83 -10.51 -1.34 4.08
N ASP A 84 -9.27 -0.87 4.23
CA ASP A 84 -8.39 -1.37 5.28
C ASP A 84 -8.94 -1.02 6.65
N ARG A 85 -9.43 0.20 6.84
CA ARG A 85 -10.03 0.60 8.10
C ARG A 85 -11.31 -0.18 8.40
N THR A 86 -12.10 -0.45 7.39
CA THR A 86 -13.31 -1.24 7.56
C THR A 86 -12.98 -2.65 7.98
N ARG A 87 -11.93 -3.22 7.38
CA ARG A 87 -11.48 -4.55 7.76
C ARG A 87 -11.04 -4.58 9.23
N ASP A 88 -10.33 -3.56 9.67
CA ASP A 88 -9.89 -3.47 11.05
C ASP A 88 -11.05 -3.40 12.01
N ARG A 89 -12.08 -2.62 11.68
CA ARG A 89 -13.28 -2.53 12.52
C ARG A 89 -13.97 -3.86 12.62
N ARG A 90 -14.10 -4.58 11.51
CA ARG A 90 -14.72 -5.89 11.53
C ARG A 90 -13.94 -6.86 12.37
N ALA A 91 -12.62 -6.84 12.24
CA ALA A 91 -11.76 -7.72 13.02
C ALA A 91 -11.92 -7.42 14.51
N ALA A 92 -11.98 -6.16 14.89
CA ALA A 92 -12.14 -5.76 16.27
C ALA A 92 -13.48 -6.23 16.83
N LEU A 93 -14.55 -6.10 16.05
CA LEU A 93 -15.86 -6.58 16.48
C LEU A 93 -15.87 -8.09 16.65
N PHE A 94 -15.25 -8.77 15.74
CA PHE A 94 -15.18 -10.22 15.79
C PHE A 94 -14.46 -10.69 17.05
N VAL A 95 -13.36 -10.05 17.38
CA VAL A 95 -12.60 -10.39 18.58
C VAL A 95 -13.42 -10.11 19.83
N ALA A 96 -14.14 -8.98 19.85
CA ALA A 96 -14.94 -8.61 21.00
C ALA A 96 -16.07 -9.61 21.24
N ASP A 97 -16.59 -10.21 20.19
CA ASP A 97 -17.69 -11.15 20.30
C ASP A 97 -17.25 -12.58 20.57
N ASP A 98 -15.98 -12.86 20.52
CA ASP A 98 -15.46 -14.21 20.70
C ASP A 98 -15.24 -14.48 22.18
N PRO A 99 -16.08 -15.31 22.80
CA PRO A 99 -15.96 -15.58 24.24
C PRO A 99 -14.71 -16.37 24.61
N THR A 100 -14.04 -16.96 23.65
CA THR A 100 -12.85 -17.73 23.94
C THR A 100 -11.58 -16.90 23.96
N LYS A 101 -11.66 -15.63 23.54
CA LYS A 101 -10.48 -14.79 23.49
C LYS A 101 -10.28 -14.02 24.77
N PRO A 102 -9.05 -13.96 25.28
CA PRO A 102 -8.77 -13.14 26.45
C PRO A 102 -9.00 -11.66 26.15
N ALA A 103 -9.63 -10.97 27.08
CA ALA A 103 -9.97 -9.56 26.88
C ALA A 103 -8.74 -8.71 26.67
N GLY A 104 -7.65 -9.00 27.36
CA GLY A 104 -6.45 -8.18 27.25
C GLY A 104 -5.81 -8.16 25.88
N ARG A 105 -6.10 -9.14 25.08
CA ARG A 105 -5.49 -9.18 23.75
C ARG A 105 -6.10 -8.20 22.79
N ALA A 106 -7.29 -7.76 23.06
CA ALA A 106 -7.97 -6.83 22.16
C ALA A 106 -7.27 -5.50 22.12
N GLU A 107 -6.52 -5.25 23.11
CA GLU A 107 -5.87 -3.99 23.10
C GLU A 107 -4.64 -3.89 22.33
N ARG A 108 -4.24 -4.43 21.78
CA ARG A 108 -3.05 -4.18 21.12
C ARG A 108 -3.01 -3.36 20.05
N ALA A 109 -3.28 -2.85 20.55
CA ALA A 109 -3.05 -2.26 19.70
C ALA A 109 -2.89 -1.41 19.03
N PRO A 110 -3.11 -1.11 19.26
CA PRO A 110 -2.87 -0.33 18.53
C PRO A 110 -2.37 0.47 18.01
N LYS A 111 -2.39 0.58 18.47
CA LYS A 111 -1.82 1.08 18.00
C LYS A 111 -1.35 1.71 17.28
N LYS A 112 -1.55 1.79 17.52
CA LYS A 112 -1.13 2.09 16.87
C LYS A 112 -1.01 2.67 16.15
N ARG A 113 -1.50 2.86 16.47
CA ARG A 113 -1.43 3.07 15.77
C ARG A 113 -1.52 3.92 15.32
N SER A 114 -1.82 4.06 15.83
CA SER A 114 -1.79 4.47 15.35
C SER A 114 -1.93 5.22 14.95
N PRO A 115 -2.16 5.37 15.32
CA PRO A 115 -2.17 5.72 14.87
C PRO A 115 -2.41 6.23 14.27
N ARG A 116 -2.91 6.09 14.89
CA ARG A 116 -2.95 5.91 14.30
C ARG A 116 -3.21 6.01 13.83
N ALA A 117 -3.36 5.82 14.49
CA ALA A 117 -3.35 5.30 14.06
C ALA A 117 -3.80 5.27 13.85
N VAL A 118 -4.22 5.03 14.55
CA VAL A 118 -4.38 4.54 14.30
C VAL A 118 -4.93 4.66 14.20
N LEU A 119 -5.41 4.45 14.97
CA LEU A 119 -5.61 4.13 14.77
C LEU A 119 -5.82 4.52 14.43
N THR A 120 -6.25 4.38 15.12
CA THR A 120 -6.18 4.28 14.64
C THR A 120 -6.16 4.53 14.25
#